data_b17c278602d349d6ed8ca573e74cc694
#
_entry.id   b17c278602d349d6ed8ca573e74cc694
#
_cell.length_a   1.000
_cell.length_b   1.000
_cell.length_c   1.000
_cell.angle_alpha   90.00
_cell.angle_beta   90.00
_cell.angle_gamma   90.00
#
_symmetry.space_group_name_H-M   'P 1'
#
loop_
_entity.id
_entity.type
_entity.pdbx_description
1 polymer ?
#
loop_
_entity_poly.entity_id
_entity_poly.type
_entity_poly.pdbx_seq_one_letter_code
_entity_poly.pdbx_strand_id
1 'polypeptide(L)'
;MEYELVGSQRFNRPTNEAVQTMYNELKKCYDTLTVLTQGIHALSDDTNRLSTESLRTNNLIQGVLNELNQIKLSINEKDLYSAGMASNQGMLQQELSSIKQKVEEAEFVSCDGTLIWKVTNVSDKIADAQSERQTSIYSPPFYSSPTGYKMRARLYLCGDGNARRTHMSVFFVLMRGDYDPILKWPFNHKVTFSLVDQSGQNRHVIDSFRPDVKSNSFQRPRSEMNIASGIPKFFPLPMFQQDGNNYVRDDIMFIKVIVDFADLPKMILPYALNLNPGLPLQVQQHCINQEIQKRQQAPTMPAAVPPPTTTSGN
;
A
#
# COMPACT_ATOMS: atom_id res chain seq x y z
N MET A 1 47.89 54.00 -124.56
CA MET A 1 46.99 53.66 -123.47
C MET A 1 47.80 53.64 -122.22
N GLU A 2 47.63 54.63 -121.44
CA GLU A 2 48.37 54.98 -120.26
C GLU A 2 47.96 54.15 -119.06
N TYR A 3 48.98 53.68 -118.33
CA TYR A 3 48.79 53.15 -116.98
C TYR A 3 49.43 54.15 -116.01
N GLU A 4 48.62 54.80 -115.25
CA GLU A 4 49.04 55.63 -114.13
C GLU A 4 49.41 54.76 -112.94
N LEU A 5 50.62 54.97 -112.51
CA LEU A 5 51.15 54.38 -111.24
C LEU A 5 50.62 55.16 -110.09
N VAL A 6 49.79 54.48 -109.26
CA VAL A 6 49.31 55.00 -108.00
C VAL A 6 50.37 54.82 -106.94
N GLY A 7 50.59 55.85 -106.23
CA GLY A 7 51.48 56.26 -105.20
C GLY A 7 52.01 55.26 -104.21
N SER A 8 53.27 55.25 -104.10
CA SER A 8 54.01 54.69 -103.00
C SER A 8 53.69 55.38 -101.68
N GLN A 9 53.03 54.74 -100.82
CA GLN A 9 52.92 55.16 -99.40
C GLN A 9 54.33 55.02 -98.75
N ARG A 10 54.90 56.18 -98.42
CA ARG A 10 56.11 56.23 -97.59
C ARG A 10 55.80 55.77 -96.20
N PHE A 11 56.19 54.57 -95.76
CA PHE A 11 56.28 54.23 -94.41
C PHE A 11 57.26 55.21 -93.70
N ASN A 12 56.66 56.15 -92.92
CA ASN A 12 57.48 56.97 -92.02
C ASN A 12 58.13 56.02 -90.96
N ARG A 13 59.46 55.87 -90.99
CA ARG A 13 60.16 55.28 -89.93
C ARG A 13 59.90 56.03 -88.66
N PRO A 14 59.42 55.33 -87.58
CA PRO A 14 59.21 55.99 -86.35
C PRO A 14 60.46 56.63 -85.84
N THR A 15 60.38 57.82 -85.29
CA THR A 15 61.52 58.51 -84.67
C THR A 15 62.02 57.70 -83.50
N ASN A 16 63.29 57.75 -83.24
CA ASN A 16 63.95 56.96 -82.14
C ASN A 16 63.25 57.16 -80.78
N GLU A 17 62.68 58.35 -80.60
CA GLU A 17 61.90 58.72 -79.39
C GLU A 17 60.56 58.00 -79.29
N ALA A 18 59.87 57.88 -80.47
CA ALA A 18 58.59 57.13 -80.51
C ALA A 18 58.81 55.62 -80.27
N VAL A 19 59.92 55.04 -80.74
CA VAL A 19 60.30 53.63 -80.48
C VAL A 19 60.63 53.43 -79.04
N GLN A 20 61.36 54.36 -78.44
CA GLN A 20 61.69 54.31 -77.00
C GLN A 20 60.41 54.42 -76.08
N THR A 21 59.49 55.31 -76.45
CA THR A 21 58.23 55.45 -75.75
C THR A 21 57.37 54.16 -75.82
N MET A 22 57.26 53.57 -76.99
CA MET A 22 56.58 52.35 -77.26
C MET A 22 57.22 51.15 -76.50
N TYR A 23 58.52 51.10 -76.43
CA TYR A 23 59.30 50.12 -75.65
C TYR A 23 58.97 50.28 -74.12
N ASN A 24 59.00 51.49 -73.62
CA ASN A 24 58.68 51.77 -72.21
C ASN A 24 57.20 51.38 -71.82
N GLU A 25 56.28 51.68 -72.74
CA GLU A 25 54.89 51.29 -72.59
C GLU A 25 54.76 49.73 -72.63
N LEU A 26 55.40 49.09 -73.58
CA LEU A 26 55.44 47.61 -73.70
C LEU A 26 55.98 46.96 -72.41
N LYS A 27 57.10 47.54 -71.87
CA LYS A 27 57.70 47.09 -70.63
C LYS A 27 56.70 47.21 -69.43
N LYS A 28 56.03 48.35 -69.32
CA LYS A 28 55.01 48.53 -68.30
C LYS A 28 53.90 47.50 -68.42
N CYS A 29 53.41 47.25 -69.64
CA CYS A 29 52.43 46.23 -69.92
C CYS A 29 52.91 44.82 -69.47
N TYR A 30 54.15 44.49 -69.80
CA TYR A 30 54.78 43.25 -69.45
C TYR A 30 54.89 43.07 -67.92
N ASP A 31 55.38 44.12 -67.21
CA ASP A 31 55.51 44.14 -65.77
C ASP A 31 54.10 43.99 -65.10
N THR A 32 53.08 44.66 -65.66
CA THR A 32 51.72 44.53 -65.16
C THR A 32 51.13 43.15 -65.40
N LEU A 33 51.37 42.55 -66.58
CA LEU A 33 51.02 41.17 -66.89
C LEU A 33 51.67 40.17 -65.97
N THR A 34 52.91 40.38 -65.60
CA THR A 34 53.68 39.53 -64.70
C THR A 34 53.08 39.56 -63.31
N VAL A 35 52.77 40.75 -62.78
CA VAL A 35 52.10 40.90 -61.48
C VAL A 35 50.72 40.26 -61.46
N LEU A 36 49.92 40.48 -62.55
CA LEU A 36 48.59 39.86 -62.69
C LEU A 36 48.68 38.30 -62.71
N THR A 37 49.65 37.75 -63.45
CA THR A 37 49.89 36.31 -63.55
C THR A 37 50.27 35.74 -62.18
N GLN A 38 51.15 36.42 -61.44
CA GLN A 38 51.53 36.02 -60.07
C GLN A 38 50.27 36.07 -59.11
N GLY A 39 49.46 37.14 -59.25
CA GLY A 39 48.24 37.25 -58.49
C GLY A 39 47.19 36.14 -58.77
N ILE A 40 47.08 35.76 -60.08
CA ILE A 40 46.19 34.64 -60.47
C ILE A 40 46.72 33.30 -59.89
N HIS A 41 48.06 33.06 -59.92
CA HIS A 41 48.62 31.87 -59.30
C HIS A 41 48.35 31.83 -57.80
N ALA A 42 48.58 32.94 -57.07
CA ALA A 42 48.27 33.01 -55.63
C ALA A 42 46.81 32.77 -55.32
N LEU A 43 45.89 33.37 -56.10
CA LEU A 43 44.43 33.11 -55.94
C LEU A 43 44.08 31.67 -56.25
N SER A 44 44.71 31.03 -57.24
CA SER A 44 44.50 29.62 -57.56
C SER A 44 44.92 28.71 -56.38
N ASP A 45 46.08 28.99 -55.78
CA ASP A 45 46.61 28.24 -54.66
C ASP A 45 45.72 28.41 -53.39
N ASP A 46 45.27 29.65 -53.13
CA ASP A 46 44.35 29.91 -52.05
C ASP A 46 42.97 29.22 -52.26
N THR A 47 42.47 29.19 -53.50
CA THR A 47 41.25 28.47 -53.82
C THR A 47 41.37 26.98 -53.59
N ASN A 48 42.49 26.38 -53.97
CA ASN A 48 42.79 24.95 -53.72
C ASN A 48 42.92 24.66 -52.21
N ARG A 49 43.54 25.57 -51.47
CA ARG A 49 43.65 25.44 -49.98
C ARG A 49 42.30 25.52 -49.31
N LEU A 50 41.47 26.51 -49.66
CA LEU A 50 40.10 26.68 -49.16
C LEU A 50 39.20 25.48 -49.51
N SER A 51 39.35 24.93 -50.71
CA SER A 51 38.60 23.74 -51.11
C SER A 51 38.97 22.53 -50.26
N THR A 52 40.28 22.32 -49.99
CA THR A 52 40.73 21.23 -49.11
C THR A 52 40.32 21.40 -47.67
N GLU A 53 40.33 22.61 -47.12
CA GLU A 53 39.84 22.90 -45.77
C GLU A 53 38.31 22.76 -45.66
N SER A 54 37.58 23.15 -46.71
CA SER A 54 36.13 22.95 -46.78
C SER A 54 35.75 21.46 -46.74
N LEU A 55 36.47 20.62 -47.49
CA LEU A 55 36.28 19.17 -47.44
C LEU A 55 36.62 18.58 -46.09
N ARG A 56 37.71 19.03 -45.45
CA ARG A 56 38.06 18.61 -44.07
C ARG A 56 36.95 18.99 -43.08
N THR A 57 36.47 20.20 -43.14
CA THR A 57 35.41 20.71 -42.25
C THR A 57 34.11 19.93 -42.46
N ASN A 58 33.78 19.63 -43.71
CA ASN A 58 32.58 18.84 -44.02
C ASN A 58 32.68 17.41 -43.47
N ASN A 59 33.83 16.77 -43.58
CA ASN A 59 34.06 15.43 -43.01
C ASN A 59 33.98 15.45 -41.47
N LEU A 60 34.52 16.48 -40.81
CA LEU A 60 34.36 16.66 -39.36
C LEU A 60 32.92 16.84 -38.94
N ILE A 61 32.17 17.67 -39.66
CA ILE A 61 30.75 17.88 -39.40
C ILE A 61 29.97 16.56 -39.52
N GLN A 62 30.25 15.76 -40.57
CA GLN A 62 29.62 14.44 -40.73
C GLN A 62 29.99 13.48 -39.60
N GLY A 63 31.23 13.48 -39.12
CA GLY A 63 31.67 12.71 -37.98
C GLY A 63 30.92 13.09 -36.72
N VAL A 64 30.84 14.39 -36.41
CA VAL A 64 30.10 14.88 -35.23
C VAL A 64 28.59 14.56 -35.30
N LEU A 65 27.97 14.68 -36.48
CA LEU A 65 26.59 14.32 -36.69
C LEU A 65 26.34 12.83 -36.43
N ASN A 66 27.25 11.95 -36.86
CA ASN A 66 27.14 10.53 -36.60
C ASN A 66 27.26 10.21 -35.10
N GLU A 67 28.23 10.82 -34.39
CA GLU A 67 28.36 10.67 -32.94
C GLU A 67 27.12 11.17 -32.20
N LEU A 68 26.56 12.31 -32.61
CA LEU A 68 25.36 12.90 -32.03
C LEU A 68 24.13 11.97 -32.19
N ASN A 69 24.02 11.34 -33.36
CA ASN A 69 22.98 10.34 -33.59
C ASN A 69 23.17 9.09 -32.72
N GLN A 70 24.37 8.61 -32.51
CA GLN A 70 24.64 7.49 -31.60
C GLN A 70 24.33 7.84 -30.15
N ILE A 71 24.69 9.03 -29.68
CA ILE A 71 24.37 9.52 -28.35
C ILE A 71 22.85 9.62 -28.20
N LYS A 72 22.11 10.14 -29.18
CA LYS A 72 20.66 10.23 -29.16
C LYS A 72 20.01 8.86 -29.03
N LEU A 73 20.47 7.85 -29.75
CA LEU A 73 19.98 6.48 -29.64
C LEU A 73 20.25 5.92 -28.24
N SER A 74 21.45 6.10 -27.71
CA SER A 74 21.82 5.64 -26.36
C SER A 74 21.01 6.32 -25.25
N ILE A 75 20.65 7.59 -25.41
CA ILE A 75 19.76 8.30 -24.47
C ILE A 75 18.35 7.68 -24.51
N ASN A 76 17.80 7.46 -25.71
CA ASN A 76 16.46 6.85 -25.84
C ASN A 76 16.42 5.44 -25.23
N GLU A 77 17.46 4.62 -25.40
CA GLU A 77 17.55 3.30 -24.78
C GLU A 77 17.60 3.39 -23.24
N LYS A 78 18.37 4.36 -22.69
CA LYS A 78 18.41 4.61 -21.26
C LYS A 78 17.08 5.10 -20.71
N ASP A 79 16.34 5.94 -21.44
CA ASP A 79 15.04 6.42 -21.02
C ASP A 79 14.01 5.28 -20.98
N LEU A 80 14.02 4.38 -21.95
CA LEU A 80 13.18 3.18 -21.95
C LEU A 80 13.52 2.24 -20.79
N TYR A 81 14.80 2.04 -20.51
CA TYR A 81 15.26 1.25 -19.37
C TYR A 81 14.85 1.88 -18.03
N SER A 82 15.02 3.20 -17.90
CA SER A 82 14.63 3.96 -16.71
C SER A 82 13.12 3.90 -16.48
N ALA A 83 12.30 4.02 -17.53
CA ALA A 83 10.85 3.87 -17.43
C ALA A 83 10.45 2.45 -16.99
N GLY A 84 11.12 1.41 -17.51
CA GLY A 84 10.93 0.03 -17.07
C GLY A 84 11.30 -0.18 -15.59
N MET A 85 12.41 0.42 -15.14
CA MET A 85 12.83 0.38 -13.74
C MET A 85 11.82 1.09 -12.82
N ALA A 86 11.31 2.26 -13.22
CA ALA A 86 10.32 3.00 -12.44
C ALA A 86 9.01 2.19 -12.29
N SER A 87 8.57 1.49 -13.34
CA SER A 87 7.42 0.58 -13.28
C SER A 87 7.66 -0.58 -12.32
N ASN A 88 8.82 -1.23 -12.40
CA ASN A 88 9.17 -2.33 -11.50
C ASN A 88 9.28 -1.86 -10.04
N GLN A 89 9.83 -0.67 -9.80
CA GLN A 89 9.92 -0.08 -8.46
C GLN A 89 8.52 0.20 -7.88
N GLY A 90 7.58 0.67 -8.71
CA GLY A 90 6.18 0.85 -8.31
C GLY A 90 5.52 -0.47 -7.90
N MET A 91 5.71 -1.54 -8.66
CA MET A 91 5.19 -2.87 -8.32
C MET A 91 5.81 -3.41 -7.01
N LEU A 92 7.14 -3.31 -6.85
CA LEU A 92 7.83 -3.73 -5.63
C LEU A 92 7.37 -2.94 -4.40
N GLN A 93 7.13 -1.64 -4.53
CA GLN A 93 6.60 -0.81 -3.45
C GLN A 93 5.18 -1.23 -3.05
N GLN A 94 4.34 -1.60 -4.02
CA GLN A 94 2.99 -2.09 -3.78
C GLN A 94 3.02 -3.47 -3.10
N GLU A 95 3.89 -4.38 -3.54
CA GLU A 95 4.09 -5.68 -2.90
C GLU A 95 4.62 -5.53 -1.47
N LEU A 96 5.60 -4.64 -1.25
CA LEU A 96 6.15 -4.35 0.07
C LEU A 96 5.07 -3.82 1.02
N SER A 97 4.21 -2.91 0.55
CA SER A 97 3.09 -2.39 1.33
C SER A 97 2.09 -3.49 1.68
N SER A 98 1.80 -4.39 0.73
CA SER A 98 0.93 -5.54 0.98
C SER A 98 1.54 -6.53 1.97
N ILE A 99 2.84 -6.81 1.86
CA ILE A 99 3.56 -7.68 2.81
C ILE A 99 3.61 -7.03 4.18
N LYS A 100 3.91 -5.73 4.27
CA LYS A 100 3.92 -5.00 5.54
C LYS A 100 2.56 -5.07 6.24
N GLN A 101 1.48 -4.86 5.51
CA GLN A 101 0.13 -5.01 6.04
C GLN A 101 -0.14 -6.43 6.54
N LYS A 102 0.26 -7.46 5.77
CA LYS A 102 0.11 -8.87 6.19
C LYS A 102 0.94 -9.20 7.43
N VAL A 103 2.13 -8.64 7.57
CA VAL A 103 2.99 -8.82 8.76
C VAL A 103 2.37 -8.13 9.97
N GLU A 104 1.90 -6.90 9.84
CA GLU A 104 1.20 -6.18 10.91
C GLU A 104 -0.08 -6.93 11.36
N GLU A 105 -0.84 -7.49 10.41
CA GLU A 105 -1.99 -8.34 10.71
C GLU A 105 -1.57 -9.66 11.39
N ALA A 106 -0.43 -10.23 11.06
CA ALA A 106 0.08 -11.48 11.61
C ALA A 106 0.71 -11.34 13.00
N GLU A 107 1.34 -10.19 13.31
CA GLU A 107 1.95 -9.94 14.64
C GLU A 107 0.93 -9.96 15.79
N PHE A 108 -0.35 -9.70 15.51
CA PHE A 108 -1.42 -9.68 16.50
C PHE A 108 -2.38 -10.87 16.41
N VAL A 109 -2.01 -11.90 15.63
CA VAL A 109 -2.86 -13.09 15.49
C VAL A 109 -2.81 -13.94 16.75
N SER A 110 -3.88 -13.92 17.51
CA SER A 110 -4.06 -14.83 18.63
C SER A 110 -4.37 -16.26 18.12
N CYS A 111 -3.72 -17.25 18.74
CA CYS A 111 -3.87 -18.68 18.43
C CYS A 111 -4.30 -19.49 19.65
N ASP A 112 -5.15 -18.93 20.51
CA ASP A 112 -5.62 -19.58 21.75
C ASP A 112 -7.14 -19.53 21.93
N GLY A 113 -7.85 -19.10 20.86
CA GLY A 113 -9.29 -18.90 20.93
C GLY A 113 -9.73 -17.60 21.61
N THR A 114 -8.78 -16.71 21.94
CA THR A 114 -9.06 -15.41 22.56
C THR A 114 -8.69 -14.29 21.60
N LEU A 115 -9.56 -13.31 21.42
CA LEU A 115 -9.28 -12.10 20.68
C LEU A 115 -9.42 -10.89 21.59
N ILE A 116 -8.45 -9.98 21.61
CA ILE A 116 -8.60 -8.64 22.15
C ILE A 116 -8.55 -7.68 20.98
N TRP A 117 -9.73 -7.18 20.61
CA TRP A 117 -9.89 -6.30 19.47
C TRP A 117 -9.89 -4.84 19.91
N LYS A 118 -8.85 -4.10 19.58
CA LYS A 118 -8.77 -2.66 19.72
C LYS A 118 -9.47 -1.98 18.54
N VAL A 119 -10.54 -1.27 18.81
CA VAL A 119 -11.28 -0.46 17.83
C VAL A 119 -10.89 0.99 18.03
N THR A 120 -10.29 1.60 17.05
CA THR A 120 -9.86 3.03 17.04
C THR A 120 -10.83 3.86 16.21
N ASN A 121 -10.82 5.19 16.37
CA ASN A 121 -11.67 6.14 15.66
C ASN A 121 -13.14 5.74 15.80
N VAL A 122 -13.56 5.51 17.05
CA VAL A 122 -14.90 5.02 17.37
C VAL A 122 -15.97 6.02 16.96
N SER A 123 -15.72 7.30 17.14
CA SER A 123 -16.62 8.40 16.77
C SER A 123 -16.93 8.41 15.28
N ASP A 124 -15.91 8.29 14.42
CA ASP A 124 -16.10 8.22 12.98
C ASP A 124 -16.87 6.97 12.56
N LYS A 125 -16.53 5.83 13.17
CA LYS A 125 -17.21 4.56 12.89
C LYS A 125 -18.68 4.57 13.33
N ILE A 126 -19.01 5.27 14.41
CA ILE A 126 -20.40 5.49 14.81
C ILE A 126 -21.12 6.36 13.78
N ALA A 127 -20.51 7.46 13.34
CA ALA A 127 -21.08 8.33 12.31
C ALA A 127 -21.31 7.59 10.99
N ASP A 128 -20.36 6.73 10.59
CA ASP A 128 -20.48 5.86 9.42
C ASP A 128 -21.62 4.84 9.56
N ALA A 129 -21.76 4.25 10.74
CA ALA A 129 -22.84 3.31 11.02
C ALA A 129 -24.21 3.99 11.08
N GLN A 130 -24.32 5.21 11.63
CA GLN A 130 -25.55 6.00 11.70
C GLN A 130 -26.01 6.47 10.32
N SER A 131 -25.06 6.92 9.48
CA SER A 131 -25.32 7.34 8.10
C SER A 131 -25.49 6.17 7.13
N GLU A 132 -25.35 4.92 7.61
CA GLU A 132 -25.42 3.69 6.82
C GLU A 132 -24.34 3.57 5.74
N ARG A 133 -23.30 4.41 5.79
CA ARG A 133 -22.14 4.35 4.89
C ARG A 133 -21.34 3.06 5.14
N GLN A 134 -21.12 2.72 6.42
CA GLN A 134 -20.52 1.47 6.84
C GLN A 134 -21.21 0.93 8.08
N THR A 135 -22.20 0.06 7.90
CA THR A 135 -23.04 -0.43 8.99
C THR A 135 -22.33 -1.35 9.98
N SER A 136 -21.26 -2.03 9.56
CA SER A 136 -20.49 -2.96 10.38
C SER A 136 -19.02 -2.97 10.06
N ILE A 137 -18.22 -3.37 11.04
CA ILE A 137 -16.78 -3.58 10.91
C ILE A 137 -16.40 -5.00 11.33
N TYR A 138 -15.28 -5.49 10.84
CA TYR A 138 -14.74 -6.79 11.17
C TYR A 138 -13.45 -6.66 11.96
N SER A 139 -13.25 -7.59 12.90
CA SER A 139 -11.97 -7.73 13.58
C SER A 139 -10.91 -8.34 12.66
N PRO A 140 -9.61 -8.24 12.99
CA PRO A 140 -8.61 -9.16 12.49
C PRO A 140 -9.03 -10.62 12.75
N PRO A 141 -8.57 -11.57 11.92
CA PRO A 141 -8.79 -12.99 12.20
C PRO A 141 -8.02 -13.44 13.43
N PHE A 142 -8.55 -14.43 14.16
CA PHE A 142 -7.88 -15.13 15.25
C PHE A 142 -8.15 -16.62 15.17
N TYR A 143 -7.38 -17.42 15.86
CA TYR A 143 -7.40 -18.88 15.71
C TYR A 143 -7.56 -19.57 17.06
N SER A 144 -8.10 -20.79 17.05
CA SER A 144 -8.15 -21.65 18.23
C SER A 144 -6.79 -22.29 18.53
N SER A 145 -5.97 -22.48 17.52
CA SER A 145 -4.57 -22.93 17.56
C SER A 145 -3.90 -22.58 16.22
N PRO A 146 -2.59 -22.70 16.05
CA PRO A 146 -1.94 -22.47 14.76
C PRO A 146 -2.50 -23.31 13.61
N THR A 147 -3.09 -24.45 13.91
CA THR A 147 -3.72 -25.38 12.94
C THR A 147 -5.23 -25.55 13.21
N GLY A 148 -5.83 -24.64 13.94
CA GLY A 148 -7.21 -24.71 14.39
C GLY A 148 -8.21 -23.92 13.54
N TYR A 149 -9.38 -23.68 14.15
CA TYR A 149 -10.46 -22.89 13.52
C TYR A 149 -10.01 -21.45 13.29
N LYS A 150 -10.27 -20.93 12.10
CA LYS A 150 -10.07 -19.52 11.76
C LYS A 150 -11.36 -18.76 12.01
N MET A 151 -11.29 -17.71 12.80
CA MET A 151 -12.45 -16.99 13.35
C MET A 151 -12.26 -15.50 13.27
N ARG A 152 -13.35 -14.74 13.29
CA ARG A 152 -13.36 -13.28 13.47
C ARG A 152 -14.63 -12.81 14.12
N ALA A 153 -14.63 -11.59 14.65
CA ALA A 153 -15.81 -10.90 15.13
C ALA A 153 -16.33 -9.89 14.09
N ARG A 154 -17.63 -9.64 14.10
CA ARG A 154 -18.28 -8.56 13.35
C ARG A 154 -19.07 -7.72 14.33
N LEU A 155 -18.89 -6.41 14.25
CA LEU A 155 -19.47 -5.42 15.12
C LEU A 155 -20.36 -4.47 14.33
N TYR A 156 -21.58 -4.27 14.82
CA TYR A 156 -22.50 -3.23 14.36
C TYR A 156 -22.68 -2.22 15.50
N LEU A 157 -22.05 -1.06 15.36
CA LEU A 157 -22.10 0.00 16.36
C LEU A 157 -23.51 0.58 16.54
N CYS A 158 -24.33 0.57 15.50
CA CYS A 158 -25.74 1.00 15.52
C CYS A 158 -26.73 -0.15 15.40
N GLY A 159 -26.28 -1.38 15.68
CA GLY A 159 -27.14 -2.57 15.68
C GLY A 159 -27.47 -3.13 14.30
N ASP A 160 -28.00 -4.37 14.33
CA ASP A 160 -28.43 -5.10 13.14
C ASP A 160 -29.85 -5.64 13.31
N GLY A 161 -30.57 -5.74 12.20
CA GLY A 161 -31.94 -6.25 12.20
C GLY A 161 -32.86 -5.56 13.23
N ASN A 162 -33.48 -6.33 14.11
CA ASN A 162 -34.38 -5.82 15.15
C ASN A 162 -33.71 -5.01 16.27
N ALA A 163 -32.37 -5.03 16.33
CA ALA A 163 -31.59 -4.25 17.29
C ALA A 163 -31.09 -2.92 16.69
N ARG A 164 -31.37 -2.65 15.43
CA ARG A 164 -30.92 -1.44 14.72
C ARG A 164 -31.38 -0.19 15.44
N ARG A 165 -30.46 0.76 15.61
CA ARG A 165 -30.68 2.04 16.32
C ARG A 165 -31.07 1.93 17.78
N THR A 166 -31.05 0.74 18.37
CA THR A 166 -31.39 0.53 19.80
C THR A 166 -30.22 -0.07 20.58
N HIS A 167 -29.46 -0.99 19.99
CA HIS A 167 -28.36 -1.68 20.64
C HIS A 167 -27.16 -1.78 19.71
N MET A 168 -25.98 -1.87 20.27
CA MET A 168 -24.79 -2.41 19.61
C MET A 168 -24.96 -3.92 19.44
N SER A 169 -24.60 -4.49 18.29
CA SER A 169 -24.67 -5.93 18.03
C SER A 169 -23.30 -6.50 17.77
N VAL A 170 -23.04 -7.68 18.30
CA VAL A 170 -21.77 -8.42 18.08
C VAL A 170 -22.06 -9.80 17.53
N PHE A 171 -21.29 -10.20 16.52
CA PHE A 171 -21.46 -11.48 15.86
C PHE A 171 -20.12 -12.19 15.71
N PHE A 172 -20.19 -13.50 15.75
CA PHE A 172 -19.09 -14.41 15.52
C PHE A 172 -19.16 -14.95 14.09
N VAL A 173 -18.01 -15.11 13.45
CA VAL A 173 -17.89 -15.56 12.07
C VAL A 173 -16.82 -16.62 11.98
N LEU A 174 -17.17 -17.78 11.45
CA LEU A 174 -16.22 -18.81 11.06
C LEU A 174 -15.69 -18.51 9.65
N MET A 175 -14.39 -18.47 9.51
CA MET A 175 -13.70 -18.27 8.25
C MET A 175 -13.15 -19.59 7.73
N ARG A 176 -13.01 -19.72 6.41
CA ARG A 176 -12.35 -20.84 5.78
C ARG A 176 -10.86 -20.85 6.15
N GLY A 177 -10.41 -21.98 6.69
CA GLY A 177 -9.02 -22.24 7.07
C GLY A 177 -8.45 -23.43 6.32
N ASP A 178 -7.12 -23.50 6.25
CA ASP A 178 -6.41 -24.57 5.54
C ASP A 178 -6.59 -25.92 6.23
N TYR A 179 -6.82 -25.90 7.54
CA TYR A 179 -6.95 -27.11 8.38
C TYR A 179 -8.40 -27.57 8.57
N ASP A 180 -9.40 -26.87 8.00
CA ASP A 180 -10.82 -27.25 8.11
C ASP A 180 -11.13 -28.72 7.79
N PRO A 181 -10.40 -29.40 6.84
CA PRO A 181 -10.66 -30.80 6.54
C PRO A 181 -10.46 -31.76 7.72
N ILE A 182 -9.60 -31.41 8.68
CA ILE A 182 -9.27 -32.27 9.82
C ILE A 182 -9.92 -31.82 11.14
N LEU A 183 -10.60 -30.65 11.12
CA LEU A 183 -11.30 -30.14 12.31
C LEU A 183 -12.68 -30.80 12.48
N LYS A 184 -13.18 -30.77 13.73
CA LYS A 184 -14.53 -31.29 14.05
C LYS A 184 -15.61 -30.28 13.65
N TRP A 185 -16.58 -30.75 12.92
CA TRP A 185 -17.76 -29.97 12.50
C TRP A 185 -19.06 -30.68 12.88
N PRO A 186 -20.17 -29.97 13.17
CA PRO A 186 -20.29 -28.51 13.26
C PRO A 186 -19.54 -27.93 14.44
N PHE A 187 -19.15 -26.62 14.33
CA PHE A 187 -18.53 -25.88 15.43
C PHE A 187 -19.53 -25.72 16.58
N ASN A 188 -19.17 -26.18 17.78
CA ASN A 188 -20.08 -26.22 18.96
C ASN A 188 -19.39 -25.72 20.24
N HIS A 189 -18.45 -24.76 20.12
CA HIS A 189 -17.80 -24.21 21.29
C HIS A 189 -18.50 -22.90 21.70
N LYS A 190 -18.66 -22.69 23.02
CA LYS A 190 -19.29 -21.50 23.56
C LYS A 190 -18.47 -20.25 23.22
N VAL A 191 -19.14 -19.22 22.69
CA VAL A 191 -18.55 -17.92 22.36
C VAL A 191 -19.02 -16.88 23.36
N THR A 192 -18.08 -16.15 23.96
CA THR A 192 -18.33 -15.07 24.90
C THR A 192 -17.75 -13.79 24.37
N PHE A 193 -18.54 -12.74 24.38
CA PHE A 193 -18.12 -11.37 24.07
C PHE A 193 -18.07 -10.54 25.35
N SER A 194 -17.09 -9.66 25.43
CA SER A 194 -16.96 -8.70 26.51
C SER A 194 -16.60 -7.32 25.94
N LEU A 195 -17.42 -6.31 26.20
CA LEU A 195 -17.05 -4.91 26.04
C LEU A 195 -16.28 -4.48 27.28
N VAL A 196 -15.03 -4.09 27.10
CA VAL A 196 -14.10 -3.87 28.21
C VAL A 196 -14.34 -2.50 28.84
N ASP A 197 -14.59 -2.49 30.14
CA ASP A 197 -14.58 -1.27 30.97
C ASP A 197 -13.14 -0.78 31.15
N GLN A 198 -12.88 0.44 30.75
CA GLN A 198 -11.57 1.10 30.82
C GLN A 198 -11.40 1.94 32.10
N SER A 199 -12.36 1.91 33.03
CA SER A 199 -12.29 2.64 34.30
C SER A 199 -11.43 1.96 35.36
N GLY A 200 -11.07 0.68 35.15
CA GLY A 200 -10.43 -0.16 36.15
C GLY A 200 -11.36 -0.76 37.21
N GLN A 201 -12.67 -0.51 37.10
CA GLN A 201 -13.66 -1.04 38.05
C GLN A 201 -14.19 -2.44 37.65
N ASN A 202 -13.70 -3.01 36.54
CA ASN A 202 -14.07 -4.33 36.02
C ASN A 202 -15.61 -4.49 35.76
N ARG A 203 -16.28 -3.40 35.36
CA ARG A 203 -17.71 -3.39 34.99
C ARG A 203 -17.88 -3.74 33.50
N HIS A 204 -17.25 -4.79 33.08
CA HIS A 204 -17.36 -5.25 31.69
C HIS A 204 -18.79 -5.69 31.36
N VAL A 205 -19.24 -5.36 30.14
CA VAL A 205 -20.49 -5.92 29.60
C VAL A 205 -20.16 -7.28 28.99
N ILE A 206 -20.70 -8.34 29.52
CA ILE A 206 -20.38 -9.71 29.14
C ILE A 206 -21.64 -10.44 28.74
N ASP A 207 -21.62 -11.03 27.55
CA ASP A 207 -22.68 -11.91 27.10
C ASP A 207 -22.11 -13.07 26.27
N SER A 208 -22.84 -14.18 26.19
CA SER A 208 -22.37 -15.40 25.56
C SER A 208 -23.49 -16.22 24.95
N PHE A 209 -23.14 -16.96 23.89
CA PHE A 209 -24.08 -17.90 23.30
C PHE A 209 -23.37 -19.24 22.99
N ARG A 210 -24.14 -20.30 22.88
CA ARG A 210 -23.70 -21.56 22.27
C ARG A 210 -24.21 -21.61 20.83
N PRO A 211 -23.35 -22.04 19.89
CA PRO A 211 -23.74 -22.27 18.51
C PRO A 211 -24.91 -23.25 18.37
N ASP A 212 -25.86 -22.90 17.52
CA ASP A 212 -26.83 -23.87 17.03
C ASP A 212 -26.18 -24.73 15.96
N VAL A 213 -25.91 -25.99 16.30
CA VAL A 213 -25.26 -26.96 15.42
C VAL A 213 -26.03 -27.23 14.13
N LYS A 214 -27.32 -26.90 14.07
CA LYS A 214 -28.13 -27.02 12.85
C LYS A 214 -27.99 -25.83 11.91
N SER A 215 -27.50 -24.70 12.42
CA SER A 215 -27.32 -23.48 11.63
C SER A 215 -26.14 -23.61 10.66
N ASN A 216 -26.34 -23.14 9.44
CA ASN A 216 -25.27 -23.03 8.43
C ASN A 216 -24.11 -22.11 8.86
N SER A 217 -24.34 -21.19 9.80
CA SER A 217 -23.31 -20.31 10.35
C SER A 217 -22.18 -21.08 11.05
N PHE A 218 -22.42 -22.30 11.51
CA PHE A 218 -21.49 -23.11 12.29
C PHE A 218 -21.07 -24.42 11.61
N GLN A 219 -21.51 -24.63 10.35
CA GLN A 219 -21.02 -25.70 9.50
C GLN A 219 -19.62 -25.38 8.97
N ARG A 220 -18.93 -26.40 8.45
CA ARG A 220 -17.65 -26.18 7.77
C ARG A 220 -17.79 -25.14 6.66
N PRO A 221 -16.98 -24.06 6.64
CA PRO A 221 -17.06 -23.02 5.63
C PRO A 221 -16.82 -23.56 4.20
N ARG A 222 -17.70 -23.21 3.28
CA ARG A 222 -17.58 -23.55 1.85
C ARG A 222 -17.12 -22.36 1.02
N SER A 223 -17.37 -21.13 1.50
CA SER A 223 -16.89 -19.86 0.98
C SER A 223 -15.82 -19.28 1.90
N GLU A 224 -15.34 -18.08 1.64
CA GLU A 224 -14.33 -17.41 2.46
C GLU A 224 -14.73 -17.31 3.93
N MET A 225 -16.03 -17.07 4.21
CA MET A 225 -16.58 -17.05 5.56
C MET A 225 -18.06 -17.47 5.55
N ASN A 226 -18.53 -17.95 6.71
CA ASN A 226 -19.93 -18.25 6.95
C ASN A 226 -20.72 -16.97 7.26
N ILE A 227 -22.05 -17.11 7.26
CA ILE A 227 -22.95 -16.05 7.74
C ILE A 227 -22.67 -15.82 9.24
N ALA A 228 -22.55 -14.54 9.62
CA ALA A 228 -22.34 -14.13 11.00
C ALA A 228 -23.54 -14.53 11.89
N SER A 229 -23.26 -15.03 13.09
CA SER A 229 -24.27 -15.37 14.10
C SER A 229 -23.79 -14.94 15.49
N GLY A 230 -24.66 -14.38 16.32
CA GLY A 230 -24.23 -13.83 17.61
C GLY A 230 -25.34 -13.16 18.39
N ILE A 231 -25.04 -12.02 19.00
CA ILE A 231 -25.87 -11.32 19.98
C ILE A 231 -26.36 -9.98 19.39
N PRO A 232 -27.56 -9.92 18.84
CA PRO A 232 -28.08 -8.68 18.24
C PRO A 232 -28.27 -7.54 19.26
N LYS A 233 -28.71 -7.83 20.49
CA LYS A 233 -28.92 -6.85 21.55
C LYS A 233 -27.86 -6.94 22.62
N PHE A 234 -26.60 -6.65 22.21
CA PHE A 234 -25.44 -6.81 23.10
C PHE A 234 -25.35 -5.69 24.14
N PHE A 235 -25.42 -4.41 23.70
CA PHE A 235 -25.33 -3.28 24.61
C PHE A 235 -26.23 -2.12 24.14
N PRO A 236 -27.08 -1.55 25.04
CA PRO A 236 -27.99 -0.47 24.67
C PRO A 236 -27.26 0.79 24.22
N LEU A 237 -27.62 1.36 23.05
CA LEU A 237 -26.99 2.57 22.52
C LEU A 237 -27.10 3.79 23.43
N PRO A 238 -28.23 4.05 24.14
CA PRO A 238 -28.28 5.19 25.07
C PRO A 238 -27.22 5.15 26.16
N MET A 239 -26.89 3.96 26.67
CA MET A 239 -25.80 3.79 27.66
C MET A 239 -24.43 3.90 27.05
N PHE A 240 -24.27 3.52 25.79
CA PHE A 240 -23.00 3.61 25.06
C PHE A 240 -22.68 5.04 24.63
N GLN A 241 -23.70 5.82 24.27
CA GLN A 241 -23.58 7.21 23.80
C GLN A 241 -23.60 8.23 24.94
N GLN A 242 -23.79 7.79 26.18
CA GLN A 242 -23.75 8.68 27.35
C GLN A 242 -22.37 9.27 27.53
N ASP A 243 -22.30 10.59 27.78
CA ASP A 243 -21.08 11.30 28.11
C ASP A 243 -20.39 10.68 29.33
N GLY A 244 -19.08 10.47 29.23
CA GLY A 244 -18.29 9.86 30.30
C GLY A 244 -18.51 8.35 30.46
N ASN A 245 -19.01 7.66 29.42
CA ASN A 245 -19.07 6.19 29.45
C ASN A 245 -17.67 5.60 29.65
N ASN A 246 -17.61 4.48 30.37
CA ASN A 246 -16.33 3.84 30.71
C ASN A 246 -15.78 2.94 29.59
N TYR A 247 -16.50 2.78 28.48
CA TYR A 247 -16.15 1.81 27.44
C TYR A 247 -15.40 2.44 26.26
N VAL A 248 -15.52 3.78 26.09
CA VAL A 248 -14.78 4.54 25.08
C VAL A 248 -13.91 5.58 25.77
N ARG A 249 -12.60 5.51 25.59
CA ARG A 249 -11.64 6.50 26.05
C ARG A 249 -10.66 6.82 24.94
N ASP A 250 -10.30 8.07 24.77
CA ASP A 250 -9.39 8.53 23.73
C ASP A 250 -9.81 8.03 22.32
N ASP A 251 -11.13 7.98 22.08
CA ASP A 251 -11.74 7.48 20.83
C ASP A 251 -11.41 6.01 20.52
N ILE A 252 -11.12 5.21 21.57
CA ILE A 252 -10.76 3.80 21.49
C ILE A 252 -11.70 2.97 22.37
N MET A 253 -12.12 1.81 21.87
CA MET A 253 -12.83 0.78 22.62
C MET A 253 -12.18 -0.59 22.44
N PHE A 254 -12.39 -1.48 23.38
CA PHE A 254 -11.88 -2.85 23.34
C PHE A 254 -13.01 -3.85 23.45
N ILE A 255 -13.01 -4.81 22.52
CA ILE A 255 -13.88 -5.97 22.56
C ILE A 255 -13.03 -7.20 22.76
N LYS A 256 -13.31 -7.95 23.81
CA LYS A 256 -12.68 -9.26 24.05
C LYS A 256 -13.65 -10.37 23.61
N VAL A 257 -13.16 -11.31 22.82
CA VAL A 257 -13.88 -12.51 22.42
C VAL A 257 -13.14 -13.72 22.99
N ILE A 258 -13.85 -14.62 23.62
CA ILE A 258 -13.31 -15.88 24.14
C ILE A 258 -14.15 -17.02 23.60
N VAL A 259 -13.48 -17.99 22.98
CA VAL A 259 -14.09 -19.27 22.59
C VAL A 259 -13.63 -20.34 23.59
N ASP A 260 -14.59 -20.97 24.23
CA ASP A 260 -14.34 -21.98 25.25
C ASP A 260 -14.14 -23.36 24.60
N PHE A 261 -12.91 -23.75 24.44
CA PHE A 261 -12.52 -25.07 23.94
C PHE A 261 -12.33 -26.10 25.05
N ALA A 262 -12.28 -25.69 26.31
CA ALA A 262 -11.98 -26.52 27.45
C ALA A 262 -13.18 -26.79 28.37
N ASP A 263 -14.40 -26.39 27.96
CA ASP A 263 -15.63 -26.48 28.78
C ASP A 263 -15.43 -25.89 30.20
N LEU A 264 -14.79 -24.71 30.28
CA LEU A 264 -14.57 -24.01 31.54
C LEU A 264 -15.90 -23.87 32.30
N PRO A 265 -15.96 -24.22 33.59
CA PRO A 265 -17.16 -24.05 34.40
C PRO A 265 -17.66 -22.60 34.32
N LYS A 266 -18.98 -22.39 34.15
CA LYS A 266 -19.60 -21.06 34.03
C LYS A 266 -19.21 -20.11 35.16
N MET A 267 -18.92 -20.64 36.35
CA MET A 267 -18.53 -19.86 37.54
C MET A 267 -17.12 -19.23 37.40
N ILE A 268 -16.27 -19.72 36.52
CA ILE A 268 -14.90 -19.26 36.34
C ILE A 268 -14.77 -18.27 35.19
N LEU A 269 -15.73 -18.27 34.27
CA LEU A 269 -15.71 -17.40 33.09
C LEU A 269 -15.58 -15.91 33.44
N PRO A 270 -16.31 -15.34 34.43
CA PRO A 270 -16.12 -13.94 34.83
C PRO A 270 -14.71 -13.66 35.35
N TYR A 271 -14.12 -14.61 36.08
CA TYR A 271 -12.74 -14.49 36.56
C TYR A 271 -11.72 -14.49 35.41
N ALA A 272 -11.88 -15.43 34.46
CA ALA A 272 -11.01 -15.50 33.26
C ALA A 272 -11.08 -14.23 32.42
N LEU A 273 -12.25 -13.59 32.34
CA LEU A 273 -12.44 -12.34 31.61
C LEU A 273 -11.82 -11.14 32.30
N ASN A 274 -11.71 -11.17 33.64
CA ASN A 274 -11.11 -10.10 34.46
C ASN A 274 -9.58 -10.21 34.61
N LEU A 275 -8.96 -11.32 34.13
CA LEU A 275 -7.53 -11.43 34.13
C LEU A 275 -6.90 -10.35 33.26
N ASN A 276 -5.74 -9.85 33.68
CA ASN A 276 -4.97 -8.93 32.87
C ASN A 276 -4.62 -9.57 31.51
N PRO A 277 -5.13 -9.04 30.39
CA PRO A 277 -4.91 -9.62 29.07
C PRO A 277 -3.45 -9.51 28.61
N GLY A 278 -2.63 -8.70 29.28
CA GLY A 278 -1.19 -8.58 29.04
C GLY A 278 -0.36 -9.69 29.65
N LEU A 279 -0.93 -10.59 30.47
CA LEU A 279 -0.19 -11.72 31.03
C LEU A 279 0.03 -12.81 29.98
N PRO A 280 1.18 -13.50 29.99
CA PRO A 280 1.41 -14.68 29.15
C PRO A 280 0.34 -15.75 29.38
N LEU A 281 -0.03 -16.45 28.32
CA LEU A 281 -1.13 -17.45 28.33
C LEU A 281 -0.96 -18.52 29.42
N GLN A 282 0.27 -19.00 29.60
CA GLN A 282 0.62 -19.98 30.66
C GLN A 282 0.36 -19.42 32.05
N VAL A 283 0.62 -18.12 32.29
CA VAL A 283 0.36 -17.45 33.55
C VAL A 283 -1.14 -17.29 33.79
N GLN A 284 -1.87 -16.88 32.75
CA GLN A 284 -3.34 -16.80 32.82
C GLN A 284 -3.97 -18.15 33.14
N GLN A 285 -3.50 -19.22 32.48
CA GLN A 285 -3.97 -20.59 32.74
C GLN A 285 -3.63 -21.06 34.18
N HIS A 286 -2.44 -20.71 34.65
CA HIS A 286 -2.03 -21.02 36.03
C HIS A 286 -2.94 -20.29 37.03
N CYS A 287 -3.21 -19.03 36.86
CA CYS A 287 -4.14 -18.25 37.72
C CYS A 287 -5.55 -18.82 37.71
N ILE A 288 -6.06 -19.24 36.55
CA ILE A 288 -7.35 -19.89 36.41
C ILE A 288 -7.39 -21.21 37.20
N ASN A 289 -6.35 -22.07 37.05
CA ASN A 289 -6.27 -23.34 37.73
C ASN A 289 -6.18 -23.18 39.26
N GLN A 290 -5.43 -22.18 39.73
CA GLN A 290 -5.36 -21.88 41.18
C GLN A 290 -6.71 -21.47 41.73
N GLU A 291 -7.48 -20.67 41.01
CA GLU A 291 -8.81 -20.24 41.44
C GLU A 291 -9.79 -21.41 41.45
N ILE A 292 -9.72 -22.32 40.46
CA ILE A 292 -10.49 -23.57 40.45
C ILE A 292 -10.24 -24.37 41.69
N GLN A 293 -8.96 -24.59 42.05
CA GLN A 293 -8.58 -25.36 43.23
C GLN A 293 -9.04 -24.72 44.54
N LYS A 294 -8.92 -23.40 44.69
CA LYS A 294 -9.42 -22.65 45.84
C LYS A 294 -10.92 -22.84 46.04
N ARG A 295 -11.71 -22.79 44.95
CA ARG A 295 -13.16 -22.96 45.00
C ARG A 295 -13.59 -24.40 45.27
N GLN A 296 -12.84 -25.38 44.85
CA GLN A 296 -13.06 -26.79 45.18
C GLN A 296 -12.74 -27.12 46.66
N GLN A 297 -11.80 -26.37 47.25
CA GLN A 297 -11.41 -26.55 48.67
C GLN A 297 -12.24 -25.69 49.65
N ALA A 298 -13.00 -24.71 49.12
CA ALA A 298 -13.88 -23.93 49.97
C ALA A 298 -15.02 -24.82 50.53
N PRO A 299 -15.20 -24.92 51.85
CA PRO A 299 -16.25 -25.76 52.44
C PRO A 299 -17.61 -25.29 51.97
N THR A 300 -18.39 -26.22 51.45
CA THR A 300 -19.81 -25.99 51.11
C THR A 300 -20.52 -25.53 52.40
N MET A 301 -20.88 -24.26 52.49
CA MET A 301 -21.76 -23.82 53.59
C MET A 301 -23.01 -24.69 53.55
N PRO A 302 -23.42 -25.31 54.67
CA PRO A 302 -24.62 -26.10 54.72
C PRO A 302 -25.82 -25.17 54.33
N ALA A 303 -26.64 -25.68 53.44
CA ALA A 303 -27.88 -25.00 53.05
C ALA A 303 -28.63 -24.58 54.32
N ALA A 304 -28.99 -23.30 54.42
CA ALA A 304 -29.77 -22.76 55.51
C ALA A 304 -31.05 -23.62 55.66
N VAL A 305 -31.18 -24.22 56.82
CA VAL A 305 -32.38 -24.99 57.21
C VAL A 305 -33.59 -24.01 57.15
N PRO A 306 -34.62 -24.31 56.38
CA PRO A 306 -35.80 -23.45 56.38
C PRO A 306 -36.39 -23.36 57.81
N PRO A 307 -36.86 -22.18 58.24
CA PRO A 307 -37.43 -22.03 59.59
C PRO A 307 -38.62 -22.98 59.76
N PRO A 308 -38.83 -23.52 60.96
CA PRO A 308 -39.95 -24.42 61.23
C PRO A 308 -41.28 -23.72 60.99
N THR A 309 -42.13 -24.32 60.17
CA THR A 309 -43.46 -23.92 59.93
C THR A 309 -44.23 -24.09 61.28
N THR A 310 -44.56 -22.98 61.91
CA THR A 310 -45.52 -22.96 63.02
C THR A 310 -46.94 -23.29 62.46
N THR A 311 -47.38 -24.53 62.66
CA THR A 311 -48.78 -24.90 62.55
C THR A 311 -49.43 -24.32 63.73
N SER A 312 -50.19 -23.20 63.54
CA SER A 312 -51.23 -22.75 64.42
C SER A 312 -52.49 -23.60 64.14
N GLY A 313 -52.79 -24.55 65.00
CA GLY A 313 -54.09 -25.13 65.05
C GLY A 313 -55.07 -24.14 65.65
N ASN A 314 -56.14 -23.94 64.96
CA ASN A 314 -57.55 -23.98 65.37
C ASN A 314 -58.40 -23.73 64.17
#